data_c0cab7d8ba5f48da48d261ab22a46927
#
_entry.id   c0cab7d8ba5f48da48d261ab22a46927
#
_cell.length_a   1.000
_cell.length_b   1.000
_cell.length_c   1.000
_cell.angle_alpha   90.00
_cell.angle_beta   90.00
_cell.angle_gamma   90.00
#
_symmetry.space_group_name_H-M   'P 1'
#
loop_
_entity.id
_entity.type
_entity.pdbx_description
1 polymer ?
#
loop_
_entity_poly.entity_id
_entity_poly.type
_entity_poly.pdbx_seq_one_letter_code
_entity_poly.pdbx_strand_id
1 'polypeptide(L)'
;AGCATSSSSAPPSVTLGTEPAFGGASNAANSSTSALPPKDQAAAEANAAVDRYMSVYNAVNTGREPNPDKLAAVAGDPLLQGARGDIIVRRSKGVTSSGDLKIVASKVVRNDLPSSQPGQADVEIDTCVDQSDYKSVRSDGKSDLVPQERVKRQWWVRNPSWPGGEWKVVGQSAARTAPCDV
;
A
#
# COMPACT_ATOMS: atom_id res chain seq x y z
N ALA A 1 -45.94 25.70 21.94
CA ALA A 1 -47.21 25.68 21.23
C ALA A 1 -46.98 26.04 19.77
N GLY A 2 -47.26 25.15 18.82
CA GLY A 2 -47.14 25.40 17.39
C GLY A 2 -47.03 24.12 16.61
N CYS A 3 -48.15 23.43 16.40
CA CYS A 3 -48.33 22.36 15.43
C CYS A 3 -48.46 22.95 14.02
N ALA A 4 -47.82 22.34 13.02
CA ALA A 4 -48.20 22.51 11.62
C ALA A 4 -47.96 21.18 10.86
N THR A 5 -48.91 20.63 10.55
CA THR A 5 -49.64 19.73 9.63
C THR A 5 -48.95 19.33 8.35
N SER A 6 -49.05 18.05 8.13
CA SER A 6 -48.74 17.22 6.96
C SER A 6 -49.48 17.67 5.68
N SER A 7 -48.82 17.51 4.54
CA SER A 7 -49.51 17.42 3.24
C SER A 7 -48.88 16.26 2.43
N SER A 8 -49.73 15.25 2.27
CA SER A 8 -49.57 14.10 1.41
C SER A 8 -49.89 14.49 -0.03
N SER A 9 -49.03 14.18 -0.97
CA SER A 9 -49.35 14.22 -2.41
C SER A 9 -49.02 12.87 -3.03
N ALA A 10 -50.06 12.25 -3.57
CA ALA A 10 -50.02 10.98 -4.28
C ALA A 10 -49.40 11.10 -5.67
N PRO A 11 -48.76 10.05 -6.20
CA PRO A 11 -48.20 10.03 -7.55
C PRO A 11 -49.28 9.69 -8.60
N PRO A 12 -49.14 10.21 -9.82
CA PRO A 12 -50.05 9.86 -10.93
C PRO A 12 -49.66 8.49 -11.52
N SER A 13 -50.69 7.71 -11.79
CA SER A 13 -50.66 6.46 -12.56
C SER A 13 -50.35 6.74 -14.03
N VAL A 14 -49.38 6.02 -14.59
CA VAL A 14 -49.08 6.03 -16.02
C VAL A 14 -49.42 4.63 -16.60
N THR A 15 -50.19 4.68 -17.64
CA THR A 15 -50.81 3.65 -18.43
C THR A 15 -49.82 2.72 -19.13
N LEU A 16 -50.13 1.42 -19.17
CA LEU A 16 -49.46 0.41 -20.00
C LEU A 16 -49.58 0.77 -21.50
N GLY A 17 -48.43 0.80 -22.15
CA GLY A 17 -48.29 0.78 -23.60
C GLY A 17 -47.69 -0.57 -24.04
N THR A 18 -48.36 -1.23 -24.93
CA THR A 18 -48.18 -2.55 -25.55
C THR A 18 -46.80 -2.65 -26.28
N GLU A 19 -46.19 -3.83 -26.19
CA GLU A 19 -45.00 -4.30 -26.91
C GLU A 19 -45.05 -4.13 -28.44
N PRO A 20 -43.87 -4.11 -29.08
CA PRO A 20 -43.54 -5.23 -29.94
C PRO A 20 -42.15 -5.87 -29.63
N ALA A 21 -42.16 -7.18 -29.67
CA ALA A 21 -41.00 -8.04 -29.58
C ALA A 21 -40.06 -7.82 -30.77
N PHE A 22 -38.80 -7.38 -30.44
CA PHE A 22 -37.68 -7.58 -31.35
C PHE A 22 -36.65 -8.44 -30.63
N GLY A 23 -36.52 -9.68 -31.10
CA GLY A 23 -35.44 -10.60 -30.75
C GLY A 23 -34.09 -9.99 -31.15
N GLY A 24 -33.39 -9.44 -30.17
CA GLY A 24 -31.99 -9.09 -30.25
C GLY A 24 -31.23 -10.10 -29.41
N ALA A 25 -30.53 -11.02 -30.07
CA ALA A 25 -29.56 -11.88 -29.42
C ALA A 25 -28.50 -10.96 -28.77
N SER A 26 -28.64 -10.74 -27.48
CA SER A 26 -27.55 -10.14 -26.70
C SER A 26 -26.43 -11.14 -26.63
N ASN A 27 -25.44 -10.99 -27.52
CA ASN A 27 -24.12 -11.51 -27.29
C ASN A 27 -23.59 -10.81 -26.03
N ALA A 28 -23.86 -11.43 -24.86
CA ALA A 28 -23.08 -11.16 -23.67
C ALA A 28 -21.62 -11.56 -24.03
N ALA A 29 -20.85 -10.57 -24.43
CA ALA A 29 -19.42 -10.69 -24.49
C ALA A 29 -19.00 -11.02 -23.05
N ASN A 30 -18.80 -12.32 -22.78
CA ASN A 30 -18.08 -12.80 -21.63
C ASN A 30 -16.66 -12.21 -21.73
N SER A 31 -16.47 -11.02 -21.19
CA SER A 31 -15.15 -10.52 -20.83
C SER A 31 -14.66 -11.40 -19.70
N SER A 32 -14.18 -12.59 -20.04
CA SER A 32 -13.38 -13.41 -19.14
C SER A 32 -12.14 -12.59 -18.86
N THR A 33 -12.17 -11.83 -17.78
CA THR A 33 -10.97 -11.24 -17.19
C THR A 33 -10.12 -12.45 -16.79
N SER A 34 -9.15 -12.80 -17.63
CA SER A 34 -8.25 -13.92 -17.37
C SER A 34 -7.53 -13.61 -16.07
N ALA A 35 -7.80 -14.35 -15.02
CA ALA A 35 -7.12 -14.19 -13.75
C ALA A 35 -5.62 -14.36 -13.99
N LEU A 36 -4.81 -13.50 -13.40
CA LEU A 36 -3.35 -13.60 -13.48
C LEU A 36 -2.89 -14.97 -12.95
N PRO A 37 -1.81 -15.54 -13.52
CA PRO A 37 -1.16 -16.69 -12.93
C PRO A 37 -0.85 -16.43 -11.44
N PRO A 38 -0.94 -17.44 -10.56
CA PRO A 38 -0.78 -17.24 -9.11
C PRO A 38 0.50 -16.51 -8.70
N LYS A 39 1.62 -16.78 -9.38
CA LYS A 39 2.88 -16.06 -9.10
C LYS A 39 2.82 -14.59 -9.50
N ASP A 40 2.18 -14.26 -10.62
CA ASP A 40 2.04 -12.88 -11.07
C ASP A 40 1.07 -12.11 -10.17
N GLN A 41 0.01 -12.77 -9.72
CA GLN A 41 -0.90 -12.22 -8.72
C GLN A 41 -0.17 -11.91 -7.41
N ALA A 42 0.56 -12.87 -6.85
CA ALA A 42 1.33 -12.68 -5.62
C ALA A 42 2.39 -11.57 -5.77
N ALA A 43 3.06 -11.49 -6.91
CA ALA A 43 4.01 -10.43 -7.23
C ALA A 43 3.36 -9.04 -7.23
N ALA A 44 2.20 -8.91 -7.88
CA ALA A 44 1.45 -7.66 -7.94
C ALA A 44 0.96 -7.22 -6.54
N GLU A 45 0.39 -8.16 -5.78
CA GLU A 45 -0.12 -7.90 -4.43
C GLU A 45 1.00 -7.53 -3.44
N ALA A 46 2.16 -8.19 -3.53
CA ALA A 46 3.33 -7.89 -2.71
C ALA A 46 3.93 -6.51 -3.05
N ASN A 47 4.04 -6.13 -4.33
CA ASN A 47 4.43 -4.78 -4.73
C ASN A 47 3.47 -3.73 -4.15
N ALA A 48 2.16 -3.94 -4.29
CA ALA A 48 1.16 -3.06 -3.71
C ALA A 48 1.26 -2.97 -2.17
N ALA A 49 1.71 -4.02 -1.48
CA ALA A 49 1.96 -3.98 -0.05
C ALA A 49 3.16 -3.10 0.30
N VAL A 50 4.24 -3.12 -0.50
CA VAL A 50 5.40 -2.23 -0.31
C VAL A 50 4.99 -0.77 -0.53
N ASP A 51 4.19 -0.48 -1.55
CA ASP A 51 3.68 0.88 -1.82
C ASP A 51 2.81 1.39 -0.66
N ARG A 52 1.91 0.55 -0.12
CA ARG A 52 1.12 0.89 1.06
C ARG A 52 2.01 1.16 2.28
N TYR A 53 3.02 0.31 2.51
CA TYR A 53 3.98 0.51 3.59
C TYR A 53 4.69 1.85 3.45
N MET A 54 5.21 2.18 2.28
CA MET A 54 5.91 3.44 2.03
C MET A 54 5.01 4.65 2.26
N SER A 55 3.75 4.58 1.83
CA SER A 55 2.77 5.65 2.07
C SER A 55 2.54 5.89 3.56
N VAL A 56 2.27 4.83 4.33
CA VAL A 56 2.06 4.94 5.79
C VAL A 56 3.34 5.36 6.50
N TYR A 57 4.49 4.77 6.12
CA TYR A 57 5.78 5.13 6.71
C TYR A 57 6.11 6.61 6.50
N ASN A 58 5.93 7.14 5.28
CA ASN A 58 6.14 8.56 4.99
C ASN A 58 5.23 9.44 5.85
N ALA A 59 3.94 9.11 5.96
CA ALA A 59 3.00 9.88 6.77
C ALA A 59 3.41 9.90 8.25
N VAL A 60 3.77 8.73 8.81
CA VAL A 60 4.20 8.62 10.21
C VAL A 60 5.54 9.32 10.42
N ASN A 61 6.53 9.07 9.56
CA ASN A 61 7.88 9.59 9.72
C ASN A 61 7.96 11.12 9.58
N THR A 62 7.10 11.71 8.76
CA THR A 62 7.03 13.18 8.59
C THR A 62 6.09 13.85 9.61
N GLY A 63 5.41 13.09 10.47
CA GLY A 63 4.48 13.63 11.47
C GLY A 63 3.10 13.99 10.93
N ARG A 64 2.81 13.77 9.64
CA ARG A 64 1.45 13.90 9.08
C ARG A 64 0.47 12.91 9.75
N GLU A 65 0.97 11.74 10.13
CA GLU A 65 0.31 10.80 11.02
C GLU A 65 1.12 10.76 12.34
N PRO A 66 0.57 11.25 13.46
CA PRO A 66 1.31 11.31 14.71
C PRO A 66 1.49 9.94 15.38
N ASN A 67 0.59 8.97 15.10
CA ASN A 67 0.59 7.68 15.75
C ASN A 67 1.44 6.65 14.98
N PRO A 68 2.62 6.22 15.50
CA PRO A 68 3.45 5.21 14.86
C PRO A 68 2.82 3.81 14.85
N ASP A 69 1.76 3.55 15.62
CA ASP A 69 1.05 2.26 15.63
C ASP A 69 0.30 2.00 14.31
N LYS A 70 0.06 3.04 13.51
CA LYS A 70 -0.50 2.89 12.17
C LYS A 70 0.34 2.00 11.24
N LEU A 71 1.64 1.88 11.51
CA LEU A 71 2.50 0.95 10.79
C LEU A 71 2.06 -0.52 10.93
N ALA A 72 1.38 -0.90 12.00
CA ALA A 72 0.91 -2.28 12.21
C ALA A 72 -0.10 -2.76 11.15
N ALA A 73 -0.76 -1.84 10.47
CA ALA A 73 -1.66 -2.18 9.37
C ALA A 73 -0.91 -2.69 8.12
N VAL A 74 0.34 -2.27 7.91
CA VAL A 74 1.10 -2.52 6.68
C VAL A 74 2.43 -3.24 6.90
N ALA A 75 2.90 -3.33 8.13
CA ALA A 75 4.14 -3.99 8.52
C ALA A 75 3.91 -5.11 9.52
N GLY A 76 4.78 -6.11 9.48
CA GLY A 76 4.89 -7.17 10.48
C GLY A 76 6.29 -7.20 11.08
N ASP A 77 6.45 -7.98 12.15
CA ASP A 77 7.74 -8.14 12.81
C ASP A 77 8.74 -8.93 11.94
N PRO A 78 10.04 -8.61 12.04
CA PRO A 78 10.66 -7.64 12.96
C PRO A 78 10.65 -6.18 12.47
N LEU A 79 10.25 -5.90 11.21
CA LEU A 79 10.29 -4.56 10.64
C LEU A 79 9.42 -3.57 11.43
N LEU A 80 8.22 -3.98 11.84
CA LEU A 80 7.29 -3.14 12.59
C LEU A 80 7.94 -2.58 13.87
N GLN A 81 8.57 -3.45 14.65
CA GLN A 81 9.23 -3.07 15.89
C GLN A 81 10.39 -2.10 15.63
N GLY A 82 11.23 -2.40 14.64
CA GLY A 82 12.37 -1.56 14.28
C GLY A 82 11.93 -0.18 13.80
N ALA A 83 10.99 -0.10 12.88
CA ALA A 83 10.51 1.15 12.32
C ALA A 83 9.81 2.06 13.37
N ARG A 84 8.97 1.46 14.24
CA ARG A 84 8.34 2.18 15.36
C ARG A 84 9.37 2.72 16.33
N GLY A 85 10.32 1.86 16.74
CA GLY A 85 11.37 2.23 17.68
C GLY A 85 12.23 3.38 17.15
N ASP A 86 12.66 3.32 15.89
CA ASP A 86 13.44 4.37 15.25
C ASP A 86 12.69 5.70 15.23
N ILE A 87 11.44 5.71 14.80
CA ILE A 87 10.61 6.93 14.76
C ILE A 87 10.44 7.54 16.16
N ILE A 88 10.16 6.73 17.17
CA ILE A 88 10.02 7.21 18.56
C ILE A 88 11.33 7.81 19.06
N VAL A 89 12.45 7.12 18.86
CA VAL A 89 13.77 7.60 19.27
C VAL A 89 14.16 8.89 18.55
N ARG A 90 13.91 9.00 17.25
CA ARG A 90 14.19 10.21 16.47
C ARG A 90 13.36 11.39 16.95
N ARG A 91 12.07 11.19 17.15
CA ARG A 91 11.17 12.23 17.70
C ARG A 91 11.60 12.69 19.10
N SER A 92 12.00 11.76 19.99
CA SER A 92 12.48 12.12 21.34
C SER A 92 13.77 12.94 21.31
N LYS A 93 14.58 12.79 20.25
CA LYS A 93 15.79 13.61 20.02
C LYS A 93 15.51 14.92 19.28
N GLY A 94 14.24 15.26 19.03
CA GLY A 94 13.85 16.46 18.29
C GLY A 94 14.21 16.40 16.80
N VAL A 95 14.36 15.21 16.23
CA VAL A 95 14.56 15.05 14.78
C VAL A 95 13.21 15.23 14.08
N THR A 96 13.16 16.10 13.10
CA THR A 96 12.00 16.33 12.23
C THR A 96 12.30 15.86 10.82
N SER A 97 11.31 15.30 10.16
CA SER A 97 11.42 14.84 8.77
C SER A 97 10.38 15.53 7.88
N SER A 98 10.72 15.76 6.63
CA SER A 98 9.83 16.33 5.61
C SER A 98 10.13 15.73 4.23
N GLY A 99 9.18 15.86 3.30
CA GLY A 99 9.25 15.22 2.00
C GLY A 99 8.96 13.72 2.08
N ASP A 100 8.88 13.08 0.93
CA ASP A 100 8.52 11.67 0.81
C ASP A 100 9.64 10.85 0.16
N LEU A 101 9.82 9.64 0.66
CA LEU A 101 10.57 8.60 -0.03
C LEU A 101 9.67 8.02 -1.11
N LYS A 102 10.17 7.90 -2.35
CA LYS A 102 9.38 7.44 -3.51
C LYS A 102 10.01 6.20 -4.13
N ILE A 103 9.25 5.13 -4.32
CA ILE A 103 9.70 4.01 -5.12
C ILE A 103 9.59 4.42 -6.59
N VAL A 104 10.71 4.42 -7.30
CA VAL A 104 10.77 4.81 -8.73
C VAL A 104 10.98 3.63 -9.66
N ALA A 105 11.41 2.48 -9.12
CA ALA A 105 11.47 1.21 -9.82
C ALA A 105 11.39 0.06 -8.82
N SER A 106 10.84 -1.08 -9.26
CA SER A 106 10.77 -2.30 -8.46
C SER A 106 10.94 -3.55 -9.33
N LYS A 107 11.50 -4.61 -8.75
CA LYS A 107 11.66 -5.91 -9.37
C LYS A 107 11.52 -7.01 -8.34
N VAL A 108 10.62 -7.95 -8.60
CA VAL A 108 10.54 -9.17 -7.81
C VAL A 108 11.74 -10.04 -8.10
N VAL A 109 12.51 -10.38 -7.06
CA VAL A 109 13.72 -11.22 -7.16
C VAL A 109 13.48 -12.64 -6.67
N ARG A 110 12.46 -12.83 -5.81
CA ARG A 110 12.05 -14.13 -5.33
C ARG A 110 10.54 -14.15 -5.07
N ASN A 111 9.89 -15.27 -5.39
CA ASN A 111 8.45 -15.44 -5.21
C ASN A 111 8.16 -16.90 -4.84
N ASP A 112 8.03 -17.14 -3.54
CA ASP A 112 7.80 -18.46 -2.96
C ASP A 112 6.33 -18.58 -2.54
N LEU A 113 5.58 -19.39 -3.28
CA LEU A 113 4.21 -19.72 -2.96
C LEU A 113 4.13 -21.07 -2.24
N PRO A 114 3.12 -21.25 -1.36
CA PRO A 114 2.93 -22.51 -0.67
C PRO A 114 2.51 -23.61 -1.66
N SER A 115 2.96 -24.84 -1.40
CA SER A 115 2.59 -26.03 -2.18
C SER A 115 1.12 -26.42 -1.98
N SER A 116 0.53 -26.06 -0.85
CA SER A 116 -0.89 -26.22 -0.53
C SER A 116 -1.50 -24.88 -0.09
N GLN A 117 -2.73 -24.63 -0.50
CA GLN A 117 -3.43 -23.37 -0.20
C GLN A 117 -4.64 -23.63 0.73
N PRO A 118 -4.93 -22.72 1.68
CA PRO A 118 -4.14 -21.53 1.98
C PRO A 118 -2.82 -21.85 2.69
N GLY A 119 -1.82 -20.98 2.53
CA GLY A 119 -0.51 -21.16 3.15
C GLY A 119 0.34 -19.91 3.09
N GLN A 120 1.49 -19.91 3.77
CA GLN A 120 2.40 -18.79 3.78
C GLN A 120 3.04 -18.58 2.41
N ALA A 121 2.95 -17.36 1.90
CA ALA A 121 3.67 -16.89 0.73
C ALA A 121 4.69 -15.83 1.13
N ASP A 122 5.89 -15.90 0.55
CA ASP A 122 6.98 -14.94 0.76
C ASP A 122 7.46 -14.40 -0.59
N VAL A 123 7.58 -13.06 -0.68
CA VAL A 123 8.08 -12.39 -1.88
C VAL A 123 9.20 -11.44 -1.49
N GLU A 124 10.31 -11.48 -2.25
CA GLU A 124 11.41 -10.52 -2.11
C GLU A 124 11.41 -9.56 -3.29
N ILE A 125 11.53 -8.27 -2.99
CA ILE A 125 11.42 -7.20 -3.98
C ILE A 125 12.61 -6.26 -3.81
N ASP A 126 13.40 -6.09 -4.87
CA ASP A 126 14.38 -5.03 -4.99
C ASP A 126 13.68 -3.75 -5.46
N THR A 127 13.99 -2.62 -4.84
CA THR A 127 13.46 -1.32 -5.24
C THR A 127 14.56 -0.27 -5.35
N CYS A 128 14.35 0.67 -6.26
CA CYS A 128 15.03 1.95 -6.26
C CYS A 128 14.16 2.98 -5.53
N VAL A 129 14.66 3.56 -4.47
CA VAL A 129 13.98 4.58 -3.68
C VAL A 129 14.63 5.92 -3.94
N ASP A 130 13.87 6.86 -4.51
CA ASP A 130 14.24 8.26 -4.63
C ASP A 130 13.95 8.97 -3.31
N GLN A 131 14.96 9.64 -2.77
CA GLN A 131 14.89 10.40 -1.54
C GLN A 131 15.36 11.85 -1.72
N SER A 132 15.38 12.35 -2.95
CA SER A 132 15.82 13.71 -3.27
C SER A 132 15.02 14.79 -2.55
N ASP A 133 13.70 14.56 -2.37
CA ASP A 133 12.80 15.45 -1.66
C ASP A 133 12.81 15.24 -0.14
N TYR A 134 13.38 14.11 0.33
CA TYR A 134 13.33 13.75 1.75
C TYR A 134 14.42 14.47 2.54
N LYS A 135 14.03 15.12 3.61
CA LYS A 135 14.92 15.85 4.53
C LYS A 135 14.69 15.37 5.95
N SER A 136 15.75 15.24 6.70
CA SER A 136 15.71 14.95 8.13
C SER A 136 16.67 15.88 8.84
N VAL A 137 16.15 16.63 9.83
CA VAL A 137 16.87 17.71 10.50
C VAL A 137 16.79 17.50 12.00
N ARG A 138 17.92 17.58 12.66
CA ARG A 138 18.06 17.54 14.12
C ARG A 138 17.63 18.86 14.75
N SER A 139 17.44 18.87 16.06
CA SER A 139 17.09 20.07 16.84
C SER A 139 18.13 21.20 16.73
N ASP A 140 19.39 20.89 16.39
CA ASP A 140 20.47 21.88 16.14
C ASP A 140 20.46 22.43 14.71
N GLY A 141 19.46 22.09 13.90
CA GLY A 141 19.31 22.53 12.51
C GLY A 141 20.18 21.78 11.50
N LYS A 142 21.01 20.81 11.94
CA LYS A 142 21.87 20.05 11.02
C LYS A 142 21.12 18.88 10.42
N SER A 143 21.52 18.50 9.19
CA SER A 143 20.99 17.30 8.56
C SER A 143 21.33 16.06 9.39
N ASP A 144 20.34 15.19 9.56
CA ASP A 144 20.47 13.88 10.20
C ASP A 144 20.80 12.77 9.18
N LEU A 145 20.85 13.12 7.91
CA LEU A 145 21.09 12.19 6.81
C LEU A 145 22.32 12.60 5.99
N VAL A 146 23.03 11.61 5.49
CA VAL A 146 23.96 11.80 4.38
C VAL A 146 23.11 11.95 3.12
N PRO A 147 23.23 13.07 2.37
CA PRO A 147 22.48 13.28 1.15
C PRO A 147 22.75 12.17 0.14
N GLN A 148 21.73 11.46 -0.26
CA GLN A 148 21.77 10.46 -1.34
C GLN A 148 20.48 10.63 -2.14
N GLU A 149 20.60 10.85 -3.44
CA GLU A 149 19.41 11.05 -4.27
C GLU A 149 18.61 9.76 -4.43
N ARG A 150 19.31 8.64 -4.63
CA ARG A 150 18.70 7.33 -4.83
C ARG A 150 19.43 6.24 -4.09
N VAL A 151 18.66 5.30 -3.55
CA VAL A 151 19.20 4.13 -2.84
C VAL A 151 18.48 2.87 -3.29
N LYS A 152 19.22 1.77 -3.37
CA LYS A 152 18.65 0.43 -3.54
C LYS A 152 18.24 -0.13 -2.19
N ARG A 153 17.05 -0.70 -2.12
CA ARG A 153 16.53 -1.46 -0.96
C ARG A 153 15.91 -2.76 -1.42
N GLN A 154 16.07 -3.79 -0.59
CA GLN A 154 15.35 -5.05 -0.74
C GLN A 154 14.32 -5.14 0.37
N TRP A 155 13.14 -5.64 0.03
CA TRP A 155 12.01 -5.82 0.92
C TRP A 155 11.63 -7.30 1.00
N TRP A 156 11.31 -7.76 2.21
CA TRP A 156 10.70 -9.06 2.45
C TRP A 156 9.23 -8.84 2.77
N VAL A 157 8.37 -9.44 1.95
CA VAL A 157 6.91 -9.26 2.02
C VAL A 157 6.28 -10.63 2.23
N ARG A 158 5.38 -10.72 3.19
CA ARG A 158 4.77 -11.98 3.60
C ARG A 158 3.25 -11.90 3.63
N ASN A 159 2.59 -12.95 3.15
CA ASN A 159 1.19 -13.24 3.39
C ASN A 159 1.08 -14.59 4.12
N PRO A 160 0.63 -14.62 5.38
CA PRO A 160 0.60 -15.86 6.16
C PRO A 160 -0.47 -16.85 5.73
N SER A 161 -1.44 -16.42 4.92
CA SER A 161 -2.60 -17.24 4.51
C SER A 161 -3.03 -16.94 3.07
N TRP A 162 -2.05 -16.87 2.16
CA TRP A 162 -2.31 -16.61 0.75
C TRP A 162 -3.13 -17.75 0.11
N PRO A 163 -4.12 -17.44 -0.77
CA PRO A 163 -4.40 -16.16 -1.41
C PRO A 163 -5.33 -15.23 -0.60
N GLY A 164 -5.88 -15.66 0.52
CA GLY A 164 -6.93 -14.92 1.26
C GLY A 164 -6.41 -13.99 2.36
N GLY A 165 -5.14 -14.05 2.76
CA GLY A 165 -4.58 -13.24 3.82
C GLY A 165 -4.10 -11.85 3.37
N GLU A 166 -3.63 -11.05 4.32
CA GLU A 166 -3.05 -9.74 4.05
C GLU A 166 -1.54 -9.81 3.86
N TRP A 167 -1.04 -9.12 2.84
CA TRP A 167 0.38 -8.92 2.63
C TRP A 167 0.91 -7.81 3.53
N LYS A 168 1.98 -8.12 4.27
CA LYS A 168 2.71 -7.17 5.12
C LYS A 168 4.19 -7.18 4.80
N VAL A 169 4.81 -6.00 4.86
CA VAL A 169 6.27 -5.90 4.80
C VAL A 169 6.83 -6.32 6.15
N VAL A 170 7.66 -7.36 6.17
CA VAL A 170 8.21 -7.94 7.40
C VAL A 170 9.70 -7.66 7.58
N GLY A 171 10.38 -7.17 6.54
CA GLY A 171 11.80 -6.85 6.60
C GLY A 171 12.24 -5.92 5.48
N GLN A 172 13.37 -5.27 5.70
CA GLN A 172 14.08 -4.47 4.69
C GLN A 172 15.58 -4.57 4.87
N SER A 173 16.32 -4.48 3.76
CA SER A 173 17.77 -4.32 3.81
C SER A 173 18.15 -2.90 4.22
N ALA A 174 19.40 -2.72 4.69
CA ALA A 174 19.97 -1.38 4.75
C ALA A 174 19.97 -0.73 3.36
N ALA A 175 19.80 0.59 3.32
CA ALA A 175 19.97 1.35 2.08
C ALA A 175 21.39 1.17 1.54
N ARG A 176 21.50 0.89 0.25
CA ARG A 176 22.80 0.76 -0.43
C ARG A 176 22.91 1.84 -1.49
N THR A 177 24.01 2.57 -1.49
CA THR A 177 24.46 3.41 -2.59
C THR A 177 24.95 2.51 -3.73
N ALA A 178 24.03 1.92 -4.46
CA ALA A 178 24.33 1.15 -5.66
C ALA A 178 23.58 1.76 -6.82
N PRO A 179 24.03 1.55 -8.08
CA PRO A 179 23.21 1.88 -9.22
C PRO A 179 21.81 1.30 -9.03
N CYS A 180 20.80 2.12 -9.27
CA CYS A 180 19.40 1.74 -9.15
C CYS A 180 18.94 0.88 -10.35
N ASP A 181 19.76 -0.06 -10.76
CA ASP A 181 19.43 -1.05 -11.78
C ASP A 181 18.57 -2.14 -11.12
N VAL A 182 17.26 -2.05 -11.31
CA VAL A 182 16.26 -3.03 -10.84
C VAL A 182 15.38 -3.52 -11.97
#